data_7e2b012d2dfaeaeaaca692cd99f30d9e
#
_entry.id   7e2b012d2dfaeaeaaca692cd99f30d9e
#
_cell.length_a   1.000
_cell.length_b   1.000
_cell.length_c   1.000
_cell.angle_alpha   90.00
_cell.angle_beta   90.00
_cell.angle_gamma   90.00
#
_symmetry.space_group_name_H-M   'P 1'
#
loop_
_entity.id
_entity.type
_entity.pdbx_description
1 polymer ?
#
loop_
_entity_poly.entity_id
_entity_poly.type
_entity_poly.pdbx_seq_one_letter_code
_entity_poly.pdbx_strand_id
1 'polypeptide(L)'
;MKKILISNNKLLQPLYSNLDETVYEKKVMSELKCIDEIKKNNFDLALISPLVYTSVITKGDFRIVPTNMLIMEDYTNSLVINIKQNKESLEKIYFEEINEFMIVAAKLVLSERFNITPVLTNKLDEADIIVSNKKISDTCFDIDLTEDWYDTFEIPMVAGFWIVNNENEENVANAVKLTKEFAGLLHDHEHISDDYDDCYIRTGKKYWCWSEDVRQYLEKIFDILYYHGYSEHIADVKILHETYTSFNEENNENN
;
A
#
# COMPACT_ATOMS: atom_id res chain seq x y z
N MET A 1 -1.84 6.02 -26.00
CA MET A 1 -1.14 5.88 -24.70
C MET A 1 -2.07 5.16 -23.74
N LYS A 2 -1.55 4.25 -22.95
CA LYS A 2 -2.30 3.51 -21.94
C LYS A 2 -2.41 4.33 -20.66
N LYS A 3 -3.59 4.40 -20.08
CA LYS A 3 -3.84 5.20 -18.88
C LYS A 3 -3.55 4.39 -17.63
N ILE A 4 -2.62 4.88 -16.83
CA ILE A 4 -2.30 4.31 -15.53
C ILE A 4 -2.74 5.24 -14.43
N LEU A 5 -3.62 4.78 -13.56
CA LEU A 5 -3.96 5.47 -12.32
C LEU A 5 -3.01 5.04 -11.21
N ILE A 6 -2.58 5.98 -10.39
CA ILE A 6 -1.64 5.73 -9.30
C ILE A 6 -2.13 6.47 -8.06
N SER A 7 -2.35 5.74 -6.97
CA SER A 7 -2.60 6.33 -5.66
C SER A 7 -1.40 7.19 -5.23
N ASN A 8 -1.69 8.40 -4.74
CA ASN A 8 -0.66 9.33 -4.27
C ASN A 8 -0.02 8.83 -2.95
N ASN A 9 0.79 7.80 -3.08
CA ASN A 9 1.63 7.27 -2.02
C ASN A 9 3.09 7.30 -2.49
N LYS A 10 3.92 8.13 -1.87
CA LYS A 10 5.33 8.28 -2.24
C LYS A 10 6.11 6.96 -2.13
N LEU A 11 5.70 6.05 -1.23
CA LEU A 11 6.32 4.75 -1.07
C LEU A 11 6.15 3.84 -2.30
N LEU A 12 5.12 4.08 -3.13
CA LEU A 12 4.89 3.32 -4.36
C LEU A 12 5.71 3.83 -5.56
N GLN A 13 6.45 4.94 -5.42
CA GLN A 13 7.22 5.54 -6.51
C GLN A 13 8.16 4.55 -7.23
N PRO A 14 8.89 3.65 -6.54
CA PRO A 14 9.73 2.67 -7.21
C PRO A 14 8.99 1.75 -8.18
N LEU A 15 7.69 1.50 -7.94
CA LEU A 15 6.87 0.61 -8.76
C LEU A 15 6.49 1.21 -10.12
N TYR A 16 6.59 2.53 -10.31
CA TYR A 16 6.15 3.20 -11.55
C TYR A 16 7.12 4.23 -12.11
N SER A 17 8.21 4.55 -11.41
CA SER A 17 9.16 5.60 -11.84
C SER A 17 9.79 5.31 -13.21
N ASN A 18 10.06 4.03 -13.51
CA ASN A 18 10.73 3.59 -14.73
C ASN A 18 9.78 3.27 -15.89
N LEU A 19 8.47 3.52 -15.74
CA LEU A 19 7.52 3.32 -16.82
C LEU A 19 7.75 4.33 -17.95
N ASP A 20 7.82 3.81 -19.20
CA ASP A 20 8.02 4.62 -20.41
C ASP A 20 6.84 5.57 -20.64
N GLU A 21 7.10 6.85 -20.52
CA GLU A 21 6.09 7.92 -20.70
C GLU A 21 5.60 8.07 -22.15
N THR A 22 6.26 7.46 -23.12
CA THR A 22 5.78 7.42 -24.51
C THR A 22 4.68 6.37 -24.70
N VAL A 23 4.63 5.37 -23.84
CA VAL A 23 3.67 4.28 -23.86
C VAL A 23 2.53 4.51 -22.85
N TYR A 24 2.88 5.02 -21.67
CA TYR A 24 1.99 5.13 -20.53
C TYR A 24 1.71 6.57 -20.12
N GLU A 25 0.43 6.93 -20.03
CA GLU A 25 -0.04 8.17 -19.41
C GLU A 25 -0.24 7.92 -17.90
N LYS A 26 0.73 8.34 -17.07
CA LYS A 26 0.66 8.19 -15.61
C LYS A 26 -0.17 9.32 -14.98
N LYS A 27 -1.17 8.98 -14.16
CA LYS A 27 -1.99 9.92 -13.40
C LYS A 27 -1.90 9.61 -11.91
N VAL A 28 -1.06 10.36 -11.20
CA VAL A 28 -0.96 10.29 -9.73
C VAL A 28 -2.04 11.17 -9.12
N MET A 29 -2.85 10.61 -8.22
CA MET A 29 -3.98 11.32 -7.60
C MET A 29 -4.31 10.76 -6.22
N SER A 30 -5.11 11.50 -5.43
CA SER A 30 -5.60 11.00 -4.13
C SER A 30 -6.42 9.73 -4.31
N GLU A 31 -6.51 8.91 -3.25
CA GLU A 31 -7.25 7.65 -3.29
C GLU A 31 -8.72 7.86 -3.60
N LEU A 32 -9.35 8.92 -3.09
CA LEU A 32 -10.74 9.26 -3.44
C LEU A 32 -10.93 9.49 -4.94
N LYS A 33 -9.98 10.19 -5.59
CA LYS A 33 -10.03 10.39 -7.04
C LYS A 33 -9.75 9.11 -7.81
N CYS A 34 -8.86 8.24 -7.32
CA CYS A 34 -8.64 6.91 -7.88
C CYS A 34 -9.94 6.10 -7.87
N ILE A 35 -10.66 6.07 -6.75
CA ILE A 35 -11.95 5.40 -6.61
C ILE A 35 -12.95 5.91 -7.67
N ASP A 36 -13.05 7.23 -7.86
CA ASP A 36 -13.98 7.82 -8.83
C ASP A 36 -13.62 7.46 -10.29
N GLU A 37 -12.35 7.47 -10.64
CA GLU A 37 -11.90 7.12 -12.01
C GLU A 37 -12.02 5.62 -12.27
N ILE A 38 -11.75 4.76 -11.28
CA ILE A 38 -11.95 3.31 -11.38
C ILE A 38 -13.43 2.97 -11.58
N LYS A 39 -14.34 3.60 -10.82
CA LYS A 39 -15.80 3.43 -10.97
C LYS A 39 -16.32 3.82 -12.37
N LYS A 40 -15.65 4.77 -13.03
CA LYS A 40 -15.96 5.16 -14.42
C LYS A 40 -15.32 4.25 -15.46
N ASN A 41 -14.53 3.26 -15.05
CA ASN A 41 -13.73 2.40 -15.91
C ASN A 41 -12.80 3.17 -16.87
N ASN A 42 -12.22 4.28 -16.41
CA ASN A 42 -11.40 5.18 -17.21
C ASN A 42 -9.90 4.95 -16.99
N PHE A 43 -9.47 3.69 -17.04
CA PHE A 43 -8.08 3.29 -16.86
C PHE A 43 -7.79 1.94 -17.54
N ASP A 44 -6.53 1.69 -17.87
CA ASP A 44 -6.05 0.40 -18.35
C ASP A 44 -5.44 -0.41 -17.20
N LEU A 45 -4.71 0.25 -16.31
CA LEU A 45 -4.11 -0.32 -15.10
C LEU A 45 -4.19 0.67 -13.94
N ALA A 46 -4.29 0.18 -12.73
CA ALA A 46 -4.21 1.04 -11.55
C ALA A 46 -3.29 0.45 -10.47
N LEU A 47 -2.41 1.30 -9.92
CA LEU A 47 -1.59 1.02 -8.74
C LEU A 47 -2.27 1.66 -7.53
N ILE A 48 -2.84 0.83 -6.67
CA ILE A 48 -3.74 1.27 -5.60
C ILE A 48 -3.43 0.60 -4.26
N SER A 49 -3.97 1.18 -3.20
CA SER A 49 -3.93 0.61 -1.85
C SER A 49 -5.06 -0.39 -1.59
N PRO A 50 -4.98 -1.19 -0.52
CA PRO A 50 -6.09 -2.02 -0.03
C PRO A 50 -7.39 -1.24 0.18
N LEU A 51 -7.32 -0.01 0.71
CA LEU A 51 -8.48 0.84 0.95
C LEU A 51 -9.24 1.20 -0.33
N VAL A 52 -8.52 1.53 -1.40
CA VAL A 52 -9.12 1.79 -2.72
C VAL A 52 -9.76 0.52 -3.28
N TYR A 53 -9.05 -0.62 -3.21
CA TYR A 53 -9.56 -1.89 -3.72
C TYR A 53 -10.88 -2.28 -3.07
N THR A 54 -10.97 -2.26 -1.74
CA THR A 54 -12.21 -2.60 -1.02
C THR A 54 -13.38 -1.68 -1.38
N SER A 55 -13.08 -0.42 -1.73
CA SER A 55 -14.10 0.58 -2.12
C SER A 55 -14.65 0.39 -3.54
N VAL A 56 -13.96 -0.37 -4.40
CA VAL A 56 -14.33 -0.51 -5.82
C VAL A 56 -14.71 -1.93 -6.24
N ILE A 57 -14.32 -2.96 -5.48
CA ILE A 57 -14.45 -4.37 -5.87
C ILE A 57 -15.87 -4.81 -6.23
N THR A 58 -16.90 -4.16 -5.69
CA THR A 58 -18.31 -4.44 -6.01
C THR A 58 -18.82 -3.73 -7.27
N LYS A 59 -17.98 -2.89 -7.92
CA LYS A 59 -18.37 -2.05 -9.06
C LYS A 59 -17.92 -2.59 -10.41
N GLY A 60 -17.19 -3.70 -10.44
CA GLY A 60 -16.69 -4.36 -11.65
C GLY A 60 -15.90 -5.62 -11.32
N ASP A 61 -15.46 -6.36 -12.33
CA ASP A 61 -14.59 -7.52 -12.16
C ASP A 61 -13.11 -7.09 -12.14
N PHE A 62 -12.69 -6.42 -11.06
CA PHE A 62 -11.32 -6.00 -10.88
C PHE A 62 -10.48 -7.15 -10.32
N ARG A 63 -9.31 -7.37 -10.94
CA ARG A 63 -8.37 -8.43 -10.58
C ARG A 63 -7.04 -7.84 -10.16
N ILE A 64 -6.46 -8.38 -9.10
CA ILE A 64 -5.11 -8.07 -8.65
C ILE A 64 -4.14 -8.74 -9.61
N VAL A 65 -3.20 -7.97 -10.11
CA VAL A 65 -2.13 -8.48 -11.01
C VAL A 65 -0.98 -8.99 -10.14
N PRO A 66 -0.65 -10.29 -10.18
CA PRO A 66 0.40 -10.89 -9.36
C PRO A 66 1.80 -10.49 -9.89
N THR A 67 2.23 -9.29 -9.58
CA THR A 67 3.48 -8.69 -10.03
C THR A 67 4.10 -7.85 -8.90
N ASN A 68 4.92 -6.86 -9.26
CA ASN A 68 5.52 -5.94 -8.31
C ASN A 68 4.47 -5.20 -7.49
N MET A 69 4.67 -5.20 -6.19
CA MET A 69 3.86 -4.52 -5.20
C MET A 69 4.74 -4.10 -4.03
N LEU A 70 4.22 -3.36 -3.08
CA LEU A 70 4.98 -3.01 -1.88
C LEU A 70 4.36 -3.66 -0.66
N ILE A 71 5.15 -4.52 -0.03
CA ILE A 71 4.85 -5.17 1.24
C ILE A 71 5.93 -4.76 2.24
N MET A 72 5.52 -4.40 3.44
CA MET A 72 6.39 -3.95 4.53
C MET A 72 6.16 -4.84 5.75
N GLU A 73 7.21 -5.48 6.22
CA GLU A 73 7.20 -6.39 7.34
C GLU A 73 8.13 -5.87 8.42
N ASP A 74 7.58 -5.74 9.62
CA ASP A 74 8.29 -5.29 10.81
C ASP A 74 8.87 -3.86 10.63
N TYR A 75 10.02 -3.54 11.17
CA TYR A 75 10.64 -2.22 11.12
C TYR A 75 11.09 -1.84 9.71
N THR A 76 10.53 -0.80 9.12
CA THR A 76 10.93 -0.37 7.76
C THR A 76 11.40 1.08 7.65
N ASN A 77 11.32 1.86 8.72
CA ASN A 77 11.64 3.29 8.75
C ASN A 77 10.97 4.10 7.60
N SER A 78 9.76 3.65 7.21
CA SER A 78 9.04 4.25 6.08
C SER A 78 8.04 5.30 6.51
N LEU A 79 7.41 5.09 7.67
CA LEU A 79 6.42 5.97 8.28
C LEU A 79 6.58 5.95 9.80
N VAL A 80 6.68 7.14 10.37
CA VAL A 80 6.93 7.34 11.79
C VAL A 80 5.75 8.08 12.43
N ILE A 81 5.24 7.52 13.52
CA ILE A 81 4.29 8.18 14.42
C ILE A 81 5.11 8.90 15.49
N ASN A 82 5.21 10.21 15.38
CA ASN A 82 5.94 11.06 16.32
C ASN A 82 4.99 11.55 17.41
N ILE A 83 5.21 11.18 18.66
CA ILE A 83 4.40 11.56 19.81
C ILE A 83 5.16 12.62 20.62
N LYS A 84 4.59 13.81 20.78
CA LYS A 84 5.20 14.88 21.57
C LYS A 84 5.27 14.47 23.04
N GLN A 85 6.47 14.60 23.63
CA GLN A 85 6.69 14.31 25.05
C GLN A 85 5.99 15.33 25.96
N ASN A 86 5.78 14.93 27.22
CA ASN A 86 5.21 15.78 28.28
C ASN A 86 3.78 16.29 28.00
N LYS A 87 2.98 15.51 27.25
CA LYS A 87 1.56 15.75 27.06
C LYS A 87 0.74 14.93 28.05
N GLU A 88 -0.25 15.56 28.68
CA GLU A 88 -1.19 14.90 29.60
C GLU A 88 -2.21 14.04 28.84
N SER A 89 -2.52 14.43 27.59
CA SER A 89 -3.41 13.69 26.69
C SER A 89 -2.90 13.78 25.25
N LEU A 90 -3.27 12.78 24.43
CA LEU A 90 -2.93 12.68 23.01
C LEU A 90 -4.22 12.81 22.20
N GLU A 91 -4.72 14.05 22.08
CA GLU A 91 -6.04 14.32 21.51
C GLU A 91 -6.03 14.65 20.02
N LYS A 92 -4.94 15.22 19.51
CA LYS A 92 -4.88 15.75 18.14
C LYS A 92 -3.78 15.09 17.33
N ILE A 93 -4.13 14.64 16.12
CA ILE A 93 -3.21 14.04 15.16
C ILE A 93 -3.12 14.86 13.87
N TYR A 94 -1.91 15.04 13.38
CA TYR A 94 -1.60 15.66 12.09
C TYR A 94 -0.88 14.66 11.17
N PHE A 95 -1.24 14.64 9.89
CA PHE A 95 -0.63 13.80 8.88
C PHE A 95 0.13 14.67 7.86
N GLU A 96 1.44 14.47 7.75
CA GLU A 96 2.31 15.22 6.84
C GLU A 96 2.44 14.48 5.50
N GLU A 97 1.67 14.91 4.50
CA GLU A 97 1.72 14.37 3.12
C GLU A 97 1.57 12.84 3.03
N ILE A 98 0.68 12.27 3.83
CA ILE A 98 0.39 10.85 3.92
C ILE A 98 -0.90 10.53 3.16
N ASN A 99 -0.94 9.41 2.43
CA ASN A 99 -2.14 8.97 1.73
C ASN A 99 -3.20 8.38 2.67
N GLU A 100 -4.43 8.28 2.20
CA GLU A 100 -5.58 7.90 3.00
C GLU A 100 -5.45 6.51 3.65
N PHE A 101 -4.90 5.52 2.96
CA PHE A 101 -4.69 4.18 3.53
C PHE A 101 -3.71 4.21 4.71
N MET A 102 -2.59 4.93 4.59
CA MET A 102 -1.63 5.05 5.69
C MET A 102 -2.18 5.86 6.87
N ILE A 103 -3.08 6.81 6.61
CA ILE A 103 -3.85 7.50 7.67
C ILE A 103 -4.72 6.50 8.44
N VAL A 104 -5.42 5.62 7.71
CA VAL A 104 -6.24 4.56 8.32
C VAL A 104 -5.36 3.60 9.12
N ALA A 105 -4.25 3.13 8.56
CA ALA A 105 -3.32 2.23 9.24
C ALA A 105 -2.78 2.82 10.55
N ALA A 106 -2.35 4.09 10.53
CA ALA A 106 -1.88 4.76 11.74
C ALA A 106 -2.97 4.89 12.82
N LYS A 107 -4.20 5.22 12.42
CA LYS A 107 -5.33 5.26 13.35
C LYS A 107 -5.66 3.91 13.95
N LEU A 108 -5.61 2.84 13.15
CA LEU A 108 -5.83 1.48 13.60
C LEU A 108 -4.78 1.04 14.63
N VAL A 109 -3.50 1.26 14.35
CA VAL A 109 -2.43 0.96 15.30
C VAL A 109 -2.60 1.76 16.60
N LEU A 110 -2.86 3.07 16.50
CA LEU A 110 -3.07 3.90 17.68
C LEU A 110 -4.26 3.43 18.53
N SER A 111 -5.36 3.02 17.90
CA SER A 111 -6.55 2.57 18.62
C SER A 111 -6.38 1.18 19.21
N GLU A 112 -5.88 0.20 18.44
CA GLU A 112 -5.83 -1.20 18.86
C GLU A 112 -4.69 -1.48 19.84
N ARG A 113 -3.50 -0.91 19.58
CA ARG A 113 -2.33 -1.17 20.42
C ARG A 113 -2.23 -0.24 21.63
N PHE A 114 -2.57 1.05 21.43
CA PHE A 114 -2.35 2.08 22.44
C PHE A 114 -3.65 2.61 23.06
N ASN A 115 -4.83 2.19 22.58
CA ASN A 115 -6.13 2.70 22.99
C ASN A 115 -6.24 4.24 22.86
N ILE A 116 -5.67 4.80 21.79
CA ILE A 116 -5.64 6.24 21.50
C ILE A 116 -6.47 6.51 20.25
N THR A 117 -7.47 7.39 20.35
CA THR A 117 -8.36 7.78 19.23
C THR A 117 -8.32 9.28 19.02
N PRO A 118 -7.24 9.82 18.43
CA PRO A 118 -7.06 11.26 18.30
C PRO A 118 -7.94 11.86 17.19
N VAL A 119 -8.32 13.13 17.38
CA VAL A 119 -9.06 13.91 16.39
C VAL A 119 -8.08 14.53 15.39
N LEU A 120 -8.44 14.52 14.10
CA LEU A 120 -7.64 15.14 13.05
C LEU A 120 -7.52 16.66 13.25
N THR A 121 -6.32 17.19 13.16
CA THR A 121 -6.06 18.63 13.06
C THR A 121 -5.34 18.96 11.75
N ASN A 122 -5.62 20.16 11.20
CA ASN A 122 -4.93 20.69 10.02
C ASN A 122 -3.74 21.59 10.39
N LYS A 123 -3.43 21.71 11.69
CA LYS A 123 -2.37 22.59 12.19
C LYS A 123 -1.30 21.77 12.92
N LEU A 124 -0.11 21.79 12.39
CA LEU A 124 1.05 21.07 12.92
C LEU A 124 1.40 21.47 14.36
N ASP A 125 1.29 22.75 14.68
CA ASP A 125 1.60 23.30 16.02
C ASP A 125 0.60 22.83 17.11
N GLU A 126 -0.64 22.57 16.73
CA GLU A 126 -1.69 22.06 17.63
C GLU A 126 -1.65 20.54 17.82
N ALA A 127 -0.92 19.80 16.96
CA ALA A 127 -0.89 18.35 17.02
C ALA A 127 -0.11 17.83 18.23
N ASP A 128 -0.60 16.77 18.84
CA ASP A 128 0.08 15.99 19.89
C ASP A 128 0.81 14.79 19.28
N ILE A 129 0.26 14.27 18.16
CA ILE A 129 0.77 13.17 17.36
C ILE A 129 0.97 13.66 15.93
N ILE A 130 2.14 13.37 15.34
CA ILE A 130 2.46 13.72 13.96
C ILE A 130 2.91 12.46 13.22
N VAL A 131 2.19 12.09 12.17
CA VAL A 131 2.58 10.97 11.29
C VAL A 131 3.28 11.54 10.06
N SER A 132 4.49 11.09 9.82
CA SER A 132 5.34 11.56 8.72
C SER A 132 6.27 10.45 8.22
N ASN A 133 6.97 10.70 7.12
CA ASN A 133 7.95 9.76 6.57
C ASN A 133 9.34 9.88 7.21
N LYS A 134 9.45 10.55 8.37
CA LYS A 134 10.72 10.71 9.11
C LYS A 134 10.46 11.05 10.56
N LYS A 135 11.45 10.79 11.40
CA LYS A 135 11.52 11.31 12.76
C LYS A 135 11.64 12.84 12.74
N ILE A 136 10.82 13.51 13.54
CA ILE A 136 10.73 14.99 13.54
C ILE A 136 11.75 15.63 14.45
N SER A 137 11.92 15.13 15.67
CA SER A 137 12.88 15.69 16.63
C SER A 137 13.14 14.75 17.80
N ASP A 138 14.21 14.99 18.56
CA ASP A 138 14.54 14.25 19.79
C ASP A 138 13.58 14.56 20.96
N THR A 139 12.67 15.53 20.81
CA THR A 139 11.64 15.82 21.81
C THR A 139 10.37 15.01 21.60
N CYS A 140 10.33 14.13 20.60
CA CYS A 140 9.24 13.20 20.34
C CYS A 140 9.68 11.78 20.68
N PHE A 141 8.73 10.99 21.19
CA PHE A 141 8.84 9.54 21.16
C PHE A 141 8.39 9.08 19.77
N ASP A 142 9.15 8.23 19.13
CA ASP A 142 8.89 7.75 17.78
C ASP A 142 8.50 6.26 17.75
N ILE A 143 7.49 5.96 16.97
CA ILE A 143 6.96 4.62 16.72
C ILE A 143 7.07 4.39 15.20
N ASP A 144 7.64 3.27 14.76
CA ASP A 144 7.56 2.87 13.36
C ASP A 144 6.18 2.28 13.06
N LEU A 145 5.45 2.85 12.11
CA LEU A 145 4.09 2.41 11.82
C LEU A 145 4.02 0.96 11.35
N THR A 146 5.02 0.49 10.60
CA THR A 146 4.98 -0.86 10.03
C THR A 146 5.36 -1.93 11.04
N GLU A 147 6.29 -1.63 11.96
CA GLU A 147 6.63 -2.48 13.09
C GLU A 147 5.41 -2.65 14.00
N ASP A 148 4.79 -1.54 14.42
CA ASP A 148 3.61 -1.59 15.28
C ASP A 148 2.36 -2.14 14.59
N TRP A 149 2.25 -2.01 13.28
CA TRP A 149 1.24 -2.73 12.49
C TRP A 149 1.45 -4.24 12.57
N TYR A 150 2.68 -4.71 12.35
CA TYR A 150 3.03 -6.13 12.41
C TYR A 150 2.78 -6.69 13.83
N ASP A 151 3.22 -5.98 14.84
CA ASP A 151 3.00 -6.35 16.25
C ASP A 151 1.50 -6.38 16.65
N THR A 152 0.67 -5.55 16.00
CA THR A 152 -0.77 -5.46 16.32
C THR A 152 -1.58 -6.52 15.60
N PHE A 153 -1.30 -6.77 14.32
CA PHE A 153 -2.13 -7.60 13.44
C PHE A 153 -1.48 -8.92 13.03
N GLU A 154 -0.21 -9.13 13.37
CA GLU A 154 0.59 -10.32 13.04
C GLU A 154 0.64 -10.62 11.53
N ILE A 155 0.62 -9.57 10.71
CA ILE A 155 0.76 -9.65 9.26
C ILE A 155 1.57 -8.48 8.72
N PRO A 156 2.35 -8.67 7.63
CA PRO A 156 2.95 -7.57 6.90
C PRO A 156 1.92 -6.59 6.34
N MET A 157 2.29 -5.32 6.25
CA MET A 157 1.46 -4.30 5.63
C MET A 157 1.64 -4.33 4.10
N VAL A 158 0.56 -4.54 3.35
CA VAL A 158 0.56 -4.37 1.89
C VAL A 158 0.20 -2.93 1.56
N ALA A 159 1.17 -2.14 1.13
CA ALA A 159 0.99 -0.70 0.89
C ALA A 159 0.35 -0.38 -0.45
N GLY A 160 0.52 -1.24 -1.45
CA GLY A 160 -0.10 -1.07 -2.76
C GLY A 160 0.25 -2.18 -3.75
N PHE A 161 -0.66 -2.38 -4.70
CA PHE A 161 -0.60 -3.41 -5.73
C PHE A 161 -1.34 -2.96 -7.00
N TRP A 162 -1.06 -3.66 -8.09
CA TRP A 162 -1.68 -3.38 -9.38
C TRP A 162 -3.01 -4.10 -9.55
N ILE A 163 -3.98 -3.42 -10.16
CA ILE A 163 -5.25 -4.02 -10.58
C ILE A 163 -5.55 -3.75 -12.06
N VAL A 164 -6.36 -4.61 -12.65
CA VAL A 164 -6.90 -4.49 -14.00
C VAL A 164 -8.40 -4.80 -13.98
N ASN A 165 -9.17 -4.21 -14.90
CA ASN A 165 -10.53 -4.67 -15.17
C ASN A 165 -10.48 -5.91 -16.07
N ASN A 166 -10.89 -7.05 -15.55
CA ASN A 166 -10.86 -8.34 -16.23
C ASN A 166 -11.88 -8.47 -17.38
N GLU A 167 -12.88 -7.59 -17.44
CA GLU A 167 -13.85 -7.53 -18.54
C GLU A 167 -13.23 -6.99 -19.85
N ASN A 168 -12.03 -6.41 -19.78
CA ASN A 168 -11.31 -5.86 -20.92
C ASN A 168 -10.08 -6.70 -21.24
N GLU A 169 -10.18 -7.56 -22.27
CA GLU A 169 -9.11 -8.48 -22.70
C GLU A 169 -7.82 -7.75 -23.10
N GLU A 170 -7.93 -6.55 -23.71
CA GLU A 170 -6.75 -5.75 -24.05
C GLU A 170 -6.00 -5.26 -22.80
N ASN A 171 -6.75 -4.84 -21.78
CA ASN A 171 -6.16 -4.42 -20.51
C ASN A 171 -5.49 -5.59 -19.78
N VAL A 172 -6.10 -6.77 -19.83
CA VAL A 172 -5.52 -8.01 -19.28
C VAL A 172 -4.19 -8.34 -19.97
N ALA A 173 -4.16 -8.34 -21.32
CA ALA A 173 -2.94 -8.59 -22.08
C ALA A 173 -1.84 -7.55 -21.78
N ASN A 174 -2.25 -6.29 -21.57
CA ASN A 174 -1.34 -5.22 -21.17
C ASN A 174 -0.78 -5.41 -19.76
N ALA A 175 -1.64 -5.85 -18.81
CA ALA A 175 -1.20 -6.15 -17.45
C ALA A 175 -0.14 -7.26 -17.45
N VAL A 176 -0.38 -8.36 -18.17
CA VAL A 176 0.58 -9.46 -18.33
C VAL A 176 1.90 -8.99 -18.94
N LYS A 177 1.86 -8.11 -19.95
CA LYS A 177 3.07 -7.54 -20.54
C LYS A 177 3.84 -6.69 -19.52
N LEU A 178 3.14 -5.87 -18.76
CA LEU A 178 3.71 -4.98 -17.74
C LEU A 178 4.40 -5.78 -16.63
N THR A 179 3.84 -6.93 -16.23
CA THR A 179 4.46 -7.81 -15.24
C THR A 179 5.83 -8.29 -15.69
N LYS A 180 6.00 -8.59 -16.99
CA LYS A 180 7.28 -9.01 -17.57
C LYS A 180 8.29 -7.86 -17.64
N GLU A 181 7.83 -6.64 -17.91
CA GLU A 181 8.70 -5.44 -17.94
C GLU A 181 9.21 -5.08 -16.54
N PHE A 182 8.43 -5.34 -15.50
CA PHE A 182 8.83 -5.10 -14.11
C PHE A 182 9.71 -6.22 -13.53
N ALA A 183 9.61 -7.44 -14.04
CA ALA A 183 10.43 -8.54 -13.58
C ALA A 183 11.90 -8.22 -13.81
N GLY A 184 12.63 -7.96 -12.73
CA GLY A 184 14.07 -7.62 -12.76
C GLY A 184 14.41 -6.13 -12.55
N LEU A 185 13.43 -5.24 -12.43
CA LEU A 185 13.69 -3.83 -12.12
C LEU A 185 13.85 -3.54 -10.62
N LEU A 186 13.28 -4.38 -9.77
CA LEU A 186 13.36 -4.25 -8.32
C LEU A 186 13.94 -5.53 -7.72
N HIS A 187 14.69 -5.39 -6.63
CA HIS A 187 15.12 -6.54 -5.83
C HIS A 187 13.90 -7.21 -5.19
N ASP A 188 13.95 -8.53 -5.03
CA ASP A 188 12.85 -9.28 -4.41
C ASP A 188 12.53 -8.79 -3.00
N HIS A 189 13.57 -8.35 -2.26
CA HIS A 189 13.42 -7.80 -0.92
C HIS A 189 14.57 -6.85 -0.55
N GLU A 190 14.31 -5.95 0.38
CA GLU A 190 15.26 -5.04 1.01
C GLU A 190 15.23 -5.29 2.52
N HIS A 191 16.38 -5.65 3.12
CA HIS A 191 16.54 -5.73 4.56
C HIS A 191 16.86 -4.37 5.14
N ILE A 192 16.19 -4.01 6.23
CA ILE A 192 16.37 -2.74 6.92
C ILE A 192 16.76 -3.05 8.37
N SER A 193 17.77 -2.37 8.87
CA SER A 193 18.16 -2.45 10.27
C SER A 193 18.51 -1.07 10.79
N ASP A 194 18.24 -0.84 12.08
CA ASP A 194 18.58 0.37 12.79
C ASP A 194 19.03 0.01 14.21
N ASP A 195 20.17 0.56 14.63
CA ASP A 195 20.67 0.41 15.99
C ASP A 195 19.90 1.40 16.88
N TYR A 196 18.84 0.89 17.53
CA TYR A 196 17.96 1.71 18.35
C TYR A 196 18.64 2.13 19.67
N ASP A 197 19.37 1.21 20.28
CA ASP A 197 20.31 1.47 21.39
C ASP A 197 21.39 0.35 21.43
N ASP A 198 22.35 0.43 22.32
CA ASP A 198 23.48 -0.53 22.46
C ASP A 198 23.05 -2.00 22.65
N CYS A 199 21.77 -2.25 22.93
CA CYS A 199 21.24 -3.58 23.28
C CYS A 199 20.13 -4.07 22.33
N TYR A 200 19.59 -3.22 21.47
CA TYR A 200 18.43 -3.57 20.63
C TYR A 200 18.60 -3.06 19.21
N ILE A 201 18.55 -4.00 18.26
CA ILE A 201 18.55 -3.71 16.82
C ILE A 201 17.14 -3.96 16.29
N ARG A 202 16.51 -2.93 15.74
CA ARG A 202 15.25 -3.05 15.00
C ARG A 202 15.55 -3.56 13.61
N THR A 203 14.82 -4.56 13.16
CA THR A 203 15.00 -5.14 11.83
C THR A 203 13.68 -5.34 11.14
N GLY A 204 13.69 -5.27 9.82
CA GLY A 204 12.51 -5.53 9.02
C GLY A 204 12.84 -5.66 7.54
N LYS A 205 11.80 -5.75 6.72
CA LYS A 205 11.96 -6.00 5.29
C LYS A 205 10.91 -5.27 4.46
N LYS A 206 11.30 -4.87 3.26
CA LYS A 206 10.40 -4.49 2.17
C LYS A 206 10.47 -5.54 1.08
N TYR A 207 9.32 -6.02 0.66
CA TYR A 207 9.17 -6.94 -0.47
C TYR A 207 8.56 -6.19 -1.64
N TRP A 208 9.08 -6.49 -2.85
CA TRP A 208 8.66 -5.81 -4.07
C TRP A 208 7.97 -6.73 -5.07
N CYS A 209 7.72 -7.97 -4.69
CA CYS A 209 7.13 -8.98 -5.57
C CYS A 209 5.97 -9.72 -4.90
N TRP A 210 5.12 -10.28 -5.76
CA TRP A 210 4.05 -11.18 -5.35
C TRP A 210 4.60 -12.50 -4.81
N SER A 211 3.97 -13.01 -3.74
CA SER A 211 4.09 -14.38 -3.27
C SER A 211 2.71 -14.92 -2.88
N GLU A 212 2.55 -16.23 -2.73
CA GLU A 212 1.28 -16.83 -2.31
C GLU A 212 0.84 -16.39 -0.91
N ASP A 213 1.78 -16.05 -0.03
CA ASP A 213 1.47 -15.53 1.30
C ASP A 213 0.76 -14.17 1.26
N VAL A 214 1.00 -13.39 0.20
CA VAL A 214 0.37 -12.06 0.03
C VAL A 214 -1.14 -12.15 -0.08
N ARG A 215 -1.68 -13.23 -0.64
CA ARG A 215 -3.13 -13.46 -0.65
C ARG A 215 -3.68 -13.45 0.77
N GLN A 216 -3.06 -14.18 1.70
CA GLN A 216 -3.49 -14.25 3.10
C GLN A 216 -3.35 -12.90 3.80
N TYR A 217 -2.28 -12.14 3.50
CA TYR A 217 -2.11 -10.79 4.05
C TYR A 217 -3.23 -9.86 3.58
N LEU A 218 -3.56 -9.89 2.29
CA LEU A 218 -4.64 -9.08 1.74
C LEU A 218 -6.01 -9.46 2.31
N GLU A 219 -6.32 -10.76 2.43
CA GLU A 219 -7.56 -11.24 3.05
C GLU A 219 -7.71 -10.68 4.47
N LYS A 220 -6.67 -10.80 5.30
CA LYS A 220 -6.68 -10.24 6.67
C LYS A 220 -6.77 -8.71 6.68
N ILE A 221 -6.08 -8.00 5.79
CA ILE A 221 -6.17 -6.54 5.70
C ILE A 221 -7.59 -6.10 5.31
N PHE A 222 -8.24 -6.81 4.38
CA PHE A 222 -9.63 -6.51 4.00
C PHE A 222 -10.60 -6.76 5.14
N ASP A 223 -10.40 -7.82 5.91
CA ASP A 223 -11.16 -8.10 7.14
C ASP A 223 -10.97 -6.97 8.15
N ILE A 224 -9.74 -6.55 8.42
CA ILE A 224 -9.43 -5.44 9.33
C ILE A 224 -10.17 -4.16 8.88
N LEU A 225 -10.06 -3.80 7.59
CA LEU A 225 -10.74 -2.61 7.06
C LEU A 225 -12.26 -2.68 7.22
N TYR A 226 -12.86 -3.86 7.01
CA TYR A 226 -14.29 -4.08 7.18
C TYR A 226 -14.72 -3.99 8.65
N TYR A 227 -14.07 -4.73 9.56
CA TYR A 227 -14.44 -4.76 10.98
C TYR A 227 -14.28 -3.40 11.68
N HIS A 228 -13.37 -2.56 11.19
CA HIS A 228 -13.18 -1.20 11.69
C HIS A 228 -14.00 -0.13 10.93
N GLY A 229 -14.88 -0.53 10.01
CA GLY A 229 -15.80 0.36 9.33
C GLY A 229 -15.19 1.22 8.22
N TYR A 230 -14.01 0.86 7.71
CA TYR A 230 -13.37 1.52 6.57
C TYR A 230 -13.78 0.93 5.22
N SER A 231 -14.46 -0.20 5.21
CA SER A 231 -15.06 -0.82 4.03
C SER A 231 -16.51 -1.21 4.33
N GLU A 232 -17.40 -1.07 3.34
CA GLU A 232 -18.81 -1.49 3.44
C GLU A 232 -18.98 -3.00 3.33
N HIS A 233 -18.02 -3.70 2.74
CA HIS A 233 -18.06 -5.14 2.46
C HIS A 233 -16.67 -5.76 2.70
N ILE A 234 -16.65 -7.05 3.08
CA ILE A 234 -15.44 -7.86 3.02
C ILE A 234 -15.12 -8.10 1.54
N ALA A 235 -13.94 -7.69 1.12
CA ALA A 235 -13.51 -7.84 -0.27
C ALA A 235 -12.87 -9.22 -0.49
N ASP A 236 -13.26 -9.89 -1.57
CA ASP A 236 -12.57 -11.09 -2.02
C ASP A 236 -11.23 -10.73 -2.67
N VAL A 237 -10.17 -11.49 -2.40
CA VAL A 237 -8.89 -11.39 -3.10
C VAL A 237 -9.02 -12.08 -4.46
N LYS A 238 -9.34 -11.31 -5.50
CA LYS A 238 -9.48 -11.80 -6.87
C LYS A 238 -8.17 -11.59 -7.63
N ILE A 239 -7.44 -12.67 -7.87
CA ILE A 239 -6.18 -12.63 -8.61
C ILE A 239 -6.45 -12.80 -10.10
N LEU A 240 -5.69 -12.10 -10.94
CA LEU A 240 -5.66 -12.34 -12.38
C LEU A 240 -5.05 -13.73 -12.62
N HIS A 241 -5.83 -14.64 -13.21
CA HIS A 241 -5.50 -16.07 -13.28
C HIS A 241 -4.22 -16.33 -14.10
N GLU A 242 -3.42 -17.29 -13.64
CA GLU A 242 -2.21 -17.80 -14.30
C GLU A 242 -2.46 -18.38 -15.70
N THR A 243 -3.71 -18.73 -16.05
CA THR A 243 -4.07 -19.16 -17.41
C THR A 243 -3.67 -18.16 -18.50
N TYR A 244 -3.57 -16.87 -18.16
CA TYR A 244 -3.05 -15.86 -19.10
C TYR A 244 -1.52 -15.81 -19.16
N THR A 245 -0.82 -16.35 -18.15
CA THR A 245 0.65 -16.43 -18.13
C THR A 245 1.15 -17.70 -18.83
N SER A 246 0.45 -18.82 -18.73
CA SER A 246 0.83 -20.10 -19.34
C SER A 246 0.62 -20.17 -20.86
N PHE A 247 -0.35 -19.40 -21.41
CA PHE A 247 -0.55 -19.35 -22.87
C PHE A 247 0.64 -18.78 -23.66
N ASN A 248 1.59 -18.09 -22.99
CA ASN A 248 2.76 -17.51 -23.65
C ASN A 248 4.04 -18.37 -23.54
N GLU A 249 4.09 -19.36 -22.67
CA GLU A 249 5.24 -20.26 -22.57
C GLU A 249 5.20 -21.33 -23.67
N GLU A 250 4.01 -21.85 -24.01
CA GLU A 250 3.85 -22.86 -25.08
C GLU A 250 4.08 -22.30 -26.51
N ASN A 251 3.94 -20.97 -26.70
CA ASN A 251 4.18 -20.37 -28.01
C ASN A 251 5.65 -19.96 -28.27
N ASN A 252 6.51 -20.01 -27.25
CA ASN A 252 7.94 -19.70 -27.40
C ASN A 252 8.83 -20.95 -27.58
N GLU A 253 8.31 -22.17 -27.38
CA GLU A 253 9.05 -23.40 -27.62
C GLU A 253 8.91 -23.92 -29.07
N ASN A 254 8.07 -23.28 -29.91
CA ASN A 254 7.81 -23.70 -31.30
C ASN A 254 8.26 -22.68 -32.37
N ASN A 255 9.22 -21.79 -32.06
CA ASN A 255 9.86 -20.93 -33.08
C ASN A 255 11.37 -21.03 -33.05
#